data_ef64c7bb8b4d97e2a7745e79e3719bab
#
_entry.id   ef64c7bb8b4d97e2a7745e79e3719bab
#
_cell.length_a   1.000
_cell.length_b   1.000
_cell.length_c   1.000
_cell.angle_alpha   90.00
_cell.angle_beta   90.00
_cell.angle_gamma   90.00
#
_symmetry.space_group_name_H-M   'P 1'
#
loop_
_entity.id
_entity.type
_entity.pdbx_description
1 polymer ?
#
loop_
_entity_poly.entity_id
_entity_poly.type
_entity_poly.pdbx_seq_one_letter_code
_entity_poly.pdbx_strand_id
1 'polypeptide(L)'
;MRLLTTLTLFAALLTLSLTRPTLRKEPVGVGTKAPDGAEVFFDGTRAMLDQKWTYWAGPRLAATLPIKWFLQPNPTNPAEQVLNTNDPAGAGGKYGAADIVTKKEFRDARIHIEFLIPEKGGNSGVYLQNRYEIQVLDGDTTSHGMAAVINESPSPYYAYNGLGKWNAYDITFRAARFSGGKRVEPAMVTLYFNGKKVHVNRPIQQVWGGPNSGIDGGNDGGKGITDTPGGLKLQAEGHNVLYRNIWIKPLDLKKADTDF
;
A
#
# COMPACT_ATOMS: atom_id res chain seq x y z
N MET A 1 68.33 -48.50 -26.56
CA MET A 1 67.11 -48.67 -25.77
C MET A 1 66.79 -47.29 -25.13
N ARG A 2 65.82 -46.54 -25.70
CA ARG A 2 65.41 -45.25 -25.18
C ARG A 2 64.02 -45.44 -24.54
N LEU A 3 63.90 -45.20 -23.24
CA LEU A 3 62.64 -45.19 -22.51
C LEU A 3 61.93 -43.84 -22.80
N LEU A 4 60.73 -43.91 -23.35
CA LEU A 4 59.81 -42.79 -23.37
C LEU A 4 58.95 -42.82 -22.09
N THR A 5 59.05 -41.80 -21.29
CA THR A 5 58.16 -41.52 -20.15
C THR A 5 57.05 -40.64 -20.61
N THR A 6 55.83 -41.16 -20.69
CA THR A 6 54.59 -40.41 -20.97
C THR A 6 54.08 -39.74 -19.68
N LEU A 7 54.05 -38.42 -19.68
CA LEU A 7 53.47 -37.58 -18.60
C LEU A 7 52.02 -37.36 -18.86
N THR A 8 51.12 -37.94 -18.07
CA THR A 8 49.66 -37.75 -18.15
C THR A 8 49.28 -36.55 -17.29
N LEU A 9 48.82 -35.48 -17.95
CA LEU A 9 48.30 -34.27 -17.31
C LEU A 9 46.83 -34.51 -16.92
N PHE A 10 46.51 -34.59 -15.65
CA PHE A 10 45.13 -34.56 -15.15
C PHE A 10 44.66 -33.12 -15.03
N ALA A 11 43.74 -32.67 -15.92
CA ALA A 11 43.07 -31.41 -15.80
C ALA A 11 41.84 -31.60 -14.90
N ALA A 12 41.90 -31.08 -13.67
CA ALA A 12 40.76 -31.01 -12.78
C ALA A 12 39.82 -29.85 -13.21
N LEU A 13 38.68 -30.16 -13.79
CA LEU A 13 37.63 -29.20 -14.04
C LEU A 13 36.96 -28.82 -12.72
N LEU A 14 37.26 -27.63 -12.20
CA LEU A 14 36.52 -27.03 -11.07
C LEU A 14 35.18 -26.48 -11.62
N THR A 15 34.10 -27.22 -11.44
CA THR A 15 32.76 -26.71 -11.71
C THR A 15 32.33 -25.79 -10.59
N LEU A 16 32.43 -24.46 -10.80
CA LEU A 16 31.82 -23.47 -9.93
C LEU A 16 30.29 -23.58 -10.08
N SER A 17 29.65 -24.21 -9.13
CA SER A 17 28.19 -24.19 -9.00
C SER A 17 27.76 -22.79 -8.55
N LEU A 18 27.38 -21.92 -9.48
CA LEU A 18 26.70 -20.67 -9.21
C LEU A 18 25.30 -20.98 -8.65
N THR A 19 25.19 -21.14 -7.35
CA THR A 19 23.88 -21.13 -6.70
C THR A 19 23.26 -19.75 -6.92
N ARG A 20 22.28 -19.67 -7.83
CA ARG A 20 21.44 -18.48 -7.94
C ARG A 20 20.80 -18.26 -6.58
N PRO A 21 20.92 -17.06 -5.96
CA PRO A 21 20.18 -16.77 -4.76
C PRO A 21 18.70 -16.96 -5.08
N THR A 22 18.07 -17.93 -4.45
CA THR A 22 16.61 -18.03 -4.46
C THR A 22 16.10 -16.77 -3.82
N LEU A 23 15.44 -15.90 -4.59
CA LEU A 23 14.74 -14.73 -4.07
C LEU A 23 13.78 -15.22 -3.00
N ARG A 24 14.15 -14.99 -1.74
CA ARG A 24 13.32 -15.35 -0.60
C ARG A 24 12.06 -14.53 -0.73
N LYS A 25 10.96 -15.20 -1.04
CA LYS A 25 9.65 -14.55 -1.11
C LYS A 25 9.37 -13.92 0.25
N GLU A 26 9.28 -12.60 0.29
CA GLU A 26 9.01 -11.90 1.55
C GLU A 26 7.61 -12.29 2.05
N PRO A 27 7.42 -12.43 3.38
CA PRO A 27 6.13 -12.79 3.94
C PRO A 27 5.07 -11.75 3.60
N VAL A 28 3.82 -12.18 3.52
CA VAL A 28 2.64 -11.36 3.27
C VAL A 28 1.49 -11.79 4.20
N GLY A 29 0.57 -10.88 4.47
CA GLY A 29 -0.60 -11.13 5.31
C GLY A 29 -0.47 -10.54 6.71
N VAL A 30 -1.49 -10.77 7.52
CA VAL A 30 -1.59 -10.24 8.89
C VAL A 30 -0.40 -10.68 9.74
N GLY A 31 0.21 -9.75 10.46
CA GLY A 31 1.38 -9.98 11.32
C GLY A 31 2.73 -9.88 10.61
N THR A 32 2.75 -9.53 9.33
CA THR A 32 4.00 -9.35 8.58
C THR A 32 4.81 -8.19 9.14
N LYS A 33 6.04 -8.47 9.56
CA LYS A 33 6.95 -7.46 10.11
C LYS A 33 7.62 -6.66 8.99
N ALA A 34 7.99 -5.42 9.32
CA ALA A 34 8.77 -4.58 8.43
C ALA A 34 10.11 -5.25 8.09
N PRO A 35 10.42 -5.46 6.79
CA PRO A 35 11.70 -6.03 6.38
C PRO A 35 12.80 -4.97 6.41
N ASP A 36 14.05 -5.41 6.25
CA ASP A 36 15.19 -4.51 6.14
C ASP A 36 14.99 -3.45 5.06
N GLY A 37 15.30 -2.21 5.40
CA GLY A 37 15.11 -1.04 4.54
C GLY A 37 13.68 -0.51 4.46
N ALA A 38 12.72 -1.11 5.16
CA ALA A 38 11.40 -0.53 5.35
C ALA A 38 11.39 0.47 6.52
N GLU A 39 10.56 1.47 6.42
CA GLU A 39 10.29 2.45 7.46
C GLU A 39 8.90 2.21 8.05
N VAL A 40 8.80 2.20 9.38
CA VAL A 40 7.52 2.07 10.09
C VAL A 40 6.84 3.43 10.13
N PHE A 41 5.56 3.45 9.77
CA PHE A 41 4.73 4.65 9.74
C PHE A 41 3.69 4.69 10.85
N PHE A 42 3.38 3.54 11.47
CA PHE A 42 2.55 3.49 12.67
C PHE A 42 2.91 2.26 13.52
N ASP A 43 3.24 2.52 14.77
CA ASP A 43 3.67 1.54 15.77
C ASP A 43 2.75 1.46 16.99
N GLY A 44 1.58 2.11 16.93
CA GLY A 44 0.66 2.20 18.06
C GLY A 44 0.87 3.43 18.94
N THR A 45 1.77 4.36 18.59
CA THR A 45 2.04 5.54 19.40
C THR A 45 1.51 6.84 18.79
N ARG A 46 1.05 7.76 19.62
CA ARG A 46 0.67 9.11 19.23
C ARG A 46 1.86 9.88 18.66
N ALA A 47 3.03 9.68 19.23
CA ALA A 47 4.25 10.35 18.79
C ALA A 47 4.56 10.03 17.32
N MET A 48 4.45 8.76 16.91
CA MET A 48 4.68 8.36 15.52
C MET A 48 3.59 8.91 14.59
N LEU A 49 2.32 8.90 15.01
CA LEU A 49 1.25 9.53 14.24
C LEU A 49 1.57 11.00 13.96
N ASP A 50 1.89 11.78 14.98
CA ASP A 50 2.20 13.21 14.84
C ASP A 50 3.50 13.47 14.06
N GLN A 51 4.49 12.58 14.17
CA GLN A 51 5.74 12.70 13.44
C GLN A 51 5.60 12.38 11.96
N LYS A 52 4.89 11.30 11.60
CA LYS A 52 4.88 10.73 10.25
C LYS A 52 3.72 11.20 9.40
N TRP A 53 2.63 11.67 9.98
CA TRP A 53 1.40 11.98 9.29
C TRP A 53 0.99 13.44 9.43
N THR A 54 0.14 13.88 8.50
CA THR A 54 -0.55 15.17 8.53
C THR A 54 -1.95 14.98 7.97
N TYR A 55 -2.84 15.96 8.16
CA TYR A 55 -4.07 15.98 7.40
C TYR A 55 -3.78 16.21 5.92
N TRP A 56 -4.53 15.54 5.08
CA TRP A 56 -4.54 15.82 3.67
C TRP A 56 -5.17 17.18 3.39
N ALA A 57 -4.47 18.05 2.66
CA ALA A 57 -4.89 19.44 2.38
C ALA A 57 -5.89 19.56 1.22
N GLY A 58 -6.63 18.50 0.92
CA GLY A 58 -7.63 18.49 -0.15
C GLY A 58 -8.82 19.41 0.15
N PRO A 59 -9.41 20.07 -0.87
CA PRO A 59 -10.44 21.09 -0.66
C PRO A 59 -11.73 20.57 -0.01
N ARG A 60 -11.96 19.26 -0.04
CA ARG A 60 -13.19 18.66 0.53
C ARG A 60 -12.99 18.12 1.95
N LEU A 61 -11.75 17.89 2.37
CA LEU A 61 -11.43 17.15 3.58
C LEU A 61 -10.31 17.82 4.39
N ALA A 62 -9.99 19.09 4.07
CA ALA A 62 -8.96 19.82 4.80
C ALA A 62 -9.37 20.01 6.27
N ALA A 63 -8.41 19.80 7.14
CA ALA A 63 -8.55 20.01 8.58
C ALA A 63 -7.26 20.59 9.18
N THR A 64 -7.35 21.11 10.38
CA THR A 64 -6.20 21.70 11.09
C THR A 64 -5.60 20.74 12.09
N LEU A 65 -4.26 20.77 12.20
CA LEU A 65 -3.52 20.00 13.19
C LEU A 65 -3.88 20.43 14.63
N PRO A 66 -3.73 19.56 15.62
CA PRO A 66 -3.25 18.18 15.53
C PRO A 66 -4.28 17.22 14.92
N ILE A 67 -3.81 16.08 14.37
CA ILE A 67 -4.69 15.03 13.88
C ILE A 67 -5.63 14.57 15.00
N LYS A 68 -6.94 14.56 14.73
CA LYS A 68 -8.00 14.18 15.68
C LYS A 68 -8.31 12.69 15.68
N TRP A 69 -7.83 11.93 14.68
CA TRP A 69 -7.88 10.47 14.77
C TRP A 69 -7.27 10.03 16.08
N PHE A 70 -7.87 9.06 16.75
CA PHE A 70 -7.48 8.69 18.10
C PHE A 70 -6.95 7.27 18.19
N LEU A 71 -6.20 7.02 19.25
CA LEU A 71 -5.71 5.70 19.60
C LEU A 71 -6.68 5.03 20.55
N GLN A 72 -6.92 3.74 20.34
CA GLN A 72 -7.71 2.90 21.24
C GLN A 72 -7.03 1.55 21.43
N PRO A 73 -7.37 0.81 22.50
CA PRO A 73 -6.90 -0.56 22.68
C PRO A 73 -7.30 -1.43 21.47
N ASN A 74 -6.37 -2.26 21.02
CA ASN A 74 -6.61 -3.23 19.97
C ASN A 74 -7.66 -4.25 20.44
N PRO A 75 -8.80 -4.44 19.73
CA PRO A 75 -9.86 -5.36 20.15
C PRO A 75 -9.41 -6.82 20.30
N THR A 76 -8.34 -7.22 19.62
CA THR A 76 -7.80 -8.60 19.65
C THR A 76 -6.59 -8.76 20.58
N ASN A 77 -5.98 -7.65 21.01
CA ASN A 77 -4.86 -7.62 21.96
C ASN A 77 -4.85 -6.28 22.70
N PRO A 78 -5.55 -6.11 23.81
CA PRO A 78 -5.68 -4.81 24.50
C PRO A 78 -4.38 -4.17 24.99
N ALA A 79 -3.27 -4.90 25.01
CA ALA A 79 -1.95 -4.35 25.34
C ALA A 79 -1.37 -3.47 24.20
N GLU A 80 -1.89 -3.58 22.99
CA GLU A 80 -1.52 -2.78 21.82
C GLU A 80 -2.49 -1.62 21.63
N GLN A 81 -2.01 -0.51 21.07
CA GLN A 81 -2.85 0.60 20.63
C GLN A 81 -2.98 0.57 19.10
N VAL A 82 -4.16 0.90 18.61
CA VAL A 82 -4.48 0.98 17.19
C VAL A 82 -5.09 2.33 16.85
N LEU A 83 -4.94 2.75 15.60
CA LEU A 83 -5.44 4.01 15.10
C LEU A 83 -6.89 3.84 14.63
N ASN A 84 -7.81 4.68 15.11
CA ASN A 84 -9.19 4.75 14.66
C ASN A 84 -9.38 5.93 13.72
N THR A 85 -9.99 5.69 12.55
CA THR A 85 -10.26 6.71 11.54
C THR A 85 -11.34 7.70 11.92
N ASN A 86 -12.18 7.37 12.90
CA ASN A 86 -13.21 8.27 13.38
C ASN A 86 -12.59 9.46 14.15
N ASP A 87 -13.21 10.59 13.98
CA ASP A 87 -12.82 11.83 14.64
C ASP A 87 -14.01 12.41 15.41
N PRO A 88 -14.23 11.95 16.66
CA PRO A 88 -15.38 12.39 17.44
C PRO A 88 -15.34 13.87 17.79
N ALA A 89 -14.16 14.51 17.72
CA ALA A 89 -14.02 15.94 17.95
C ALA A 89 -14.32 16.81 16.73
N GLY A 90 -14.54 16.17 15.57
CA GLY A 90 -14.87 16.85 14.32
C GLY A 90 -13.71 17.67 13.76
N ALA A 91 -12.89 17.07 12.91
CA ALA A 91 -11.79 17.79 12.26
C ALA A 91 -12.25 18.79 11.18
N GLY A 92 -13.55 18.81 10.84
CA GLY A 92 -14.11 19.68 9.84
C GLY A 92 -14.13 19.10 8.42
N GLY A 93 -13.81 17.84 8.24
CA GLY A 93 -13.95 17.14 6.96
C GLY A 93 -15.41 16.89 6.58
N LYS A 94 -15.65 16.43 5.34
CA LYS A 94 -16.98 16.25 4.75
C LYS A 94 -17.94 15.41 5.62
N TYR A 95 -17.39 14.41 6.32
CA TYR A 95 -18.14 13.47 7.15
C TYR A 95 -17.82 13.62 8.65
N GLY A 96 -17.37 14.81 9.07
CA GLY A 96 -16.96 15.06 10.46
C GLY A 96 -15.52 14.58 10.77
N ALA A 97 -14.86 13.98 9.80
CA ALA A 97 -13.47 13.53 9.89
C ALA A 97 -12.72 13.90 8.61
N ALA A 98 -11.40 13.87 8.62
CA ALA A 98 -10.57 14.22 7.48
C ALA A 98 -9.48 13.17 7.24
N ASP A 99 -9.17 12.94 5.96
CA ASP A 99 -8.11 12.03 5.54
C ASP A 99 -6.75 12.46 6.10
N ILE A 100 -5.92 11.47 6.41
CA ILE A 100 -4.53 11.69 6.77
C ILE A 100 -3.60 11.15 5.68
N VAL A 101 -2.45 11.78 5.52
CA VAL A 101 -1.44 11.41 4.53
C VAL A 101 -0.05 11.41 5.16
N THR A 102 0.83 10.52 4.72
CA THR A 102 2.22 10.53 5.18
C THR A 102 2.93 11.80 4.73
N LYS A 103 3.74 12.39 5.63
CA LYS A 103 4.60 13.55 5.30
C LYS A 103 5.71 13.17 4.32
N LYS A 104 6.18 11.92 4.36
CA LYS A 104 7.13 11.37 3.41
C LYS A 104 6.39 10.86 2.18
N GLU A 105 6.94 11.15 1.02
CA GLU A 105 6.39 10.80 -0.27
C GLU A 105 7.18 9.69 -0.93
N PHE A 106 6.50 8.90 -1.78
CA PHE A 106 7.05 7.73 -2.46
C PHE A 106 6.63 7.74 -3.93
N ARG A 107 7.54 7.32 -4.80
CA ARG A 107 7.25 7.10 -6.21
C ARG A 107 6.93 5.63 -6.47
N ASP A 108 7.85 4.76 -6.08
CA ASP A 108 7.68 3.30 -6.14
C ASP A 108 7.88 2.76 -4.73
N ALA A 109 7.02 1.86 -4.28
CA ALA A 109 7.11 1.36 -2.92
C ALA A 109 6.50 -0.02 -2.77
N ARG A 110 7.00 -0.77 -1.79
CA ARG A 110 6.27 -1.85 -1.15
C ARG A 110 5.65 -1.30 0.13
N ILE A 111 4.36 -1.58 0.31
CA ILE A 111 3.54 -1.06 1.40
C ILE A 111 2.86 -2.23 2.08
N HIS A 112 2.90 -2.25 3.39
CA HIS A 112 2.08 -3.15 4.20
C HIS A 112 1.20 -2.31 5.11
N ILE A 113 -0.06 -2.71 5.23
CA ILE A 113 -1.02 -2.06 6.11
C ILE A 113 -2.03 -3.08 6.62
N GLU A 114 -2.27 -3.08 7.92
CA GLU A 114 -3.31 -3.88 8.53
C GLU A 114 -4.50 -3.02 8.93
N PHE A 115 -5.69 -3.54 8.65
CA PHE A 115 -6.95 -2.87 9.00
C PHE A 115 -7.96 -3.85 9.60
N LEU A 116 -8.88 -3.31 10.39
CA LEU A 116 -10.00 -4.04 10.97
C LEU A 116 -11.26 -3.19 10.85
N ILE A 117 -12.33 -3.78 10.35
CA ILE A 117 -13.66 -3.18 10.30
C ILE A 117 -14.48 -3.76 11.45
N PRO A 118 -14.83 -2.96 12.47
CA PRO A 118 -15.52 -3.49 13.64
C PRO A 118 -17.03 -3.75 13.41
N GLU A 119 -17.64 -3.01 12.47
CA GLU A 119 -19.09 -3.03 12.24
C GLU A 119 -19.44 -3.06 10.75
N LYS A 120 -20.62 -3.57 10.44
CA LYS A 120 -21.12 -3.72 9.07
C LYS A 120 -21.15 -2.39 8.32
N GLY A 121 -20.73 -2.44 7.05
CA GLY A 121 -20.72 -1.29 6.17
C GLY A 121 -19.58 -0.30 6.43
N GLY A 122 -18.62 -0.67 7.29
CA GLY A 122 -17.46 0.18 7.54
C GLY A 122 -16.69 0.46 6.25
N ASN A 123 -16.33 1.73 6.05
CA ASN A 123 -15.74 2.27 4.83
C ASN A 123 -14.50 3.11 5.13
N SER A 124 -13.46 2.89 4.36
CA SER A 124 -12.20 3.63 4.32
C SER A 124 -11.51 3.36 2.98
N GLY A 125 -10.32 3.94 2.77
CA GLY A 125 -9.52 3.70 1.57
C GLY A 125 -8.04 3.86 1.84
N VAL A 126 -7.23 3.10 1.11
CA VAL A 126 -5.77 3.19 1.09
C VAL A 126 -5.33 3.77 -0.24
N TYR A 127 -4.84 5.01 -0.23
CA TYR A 127 -4.50 5.74 -1.45
C TYR A 127 -2.99 5.72 -1.70
N LEU A 128 -2.61 5.07 -2.78
CA LEU A 128 -1.24 5.01 -3.27
C LEU A 128 -0.87 6.33 -3.95
N GLN A 129 0.33 6.86 -3.67
CA GLN A 129 0.79 8.14 -4.23
C GLN A 129 -0.21 9.29 -4.01
N ASN A 130 -1.03 9.19 -2.95
CA ASN A 130 -2.13 10.12 -2.64
C ASN A 130 -3.17 10.26 -3.78
N ARG A 131 -3.29 9.26 -4.68
CA ARG A 131 -4.11 9.32 -5.90
C ARG A 131 -4.99 8.10 -6.11
N TYR A 132 -4.41 6.90 -6.02
CA TYR A 132 -5.03 5.66 -6.48
C TYR A 132 -5.53 4.87 -5.29
N GLU A 133 -6.83 4.67 -5.22
CA GLU A 133 -7.46 3.99 -4.10
C GLU A 133 -7.46 2.47 -4.25
N ILE A 134 -7.00 1.80 -3.21
CA ILE A 134 -7.33 0.41 -2.91
C ILE A 134 -8.42 0.43 -1.82
N GLN A 135 -9.60 -0.01 -2.19
CA GLN A 135 -10.79 0.14 -1.37
C GLN A 135 -10.78 -0.71 -0.10
N VAL A 136 -11.30 -0.16 1.00
CA VAL A 136 -11.59 -0.84 2.25
C VAL A 136 -13.08 -0.66 2.57
N LEU A 137 -13.93 -1.59 2.10
CA LEU A 137 -15.38 -1.50 2.26
C LEU A 137 -15.99 -2.86 2.57
N ASP A 138 -16.64 -3.00 3.71
CA ASP A 138 -17.36 -4.21 4.07
C ASP A 138 -18.63 -4.39 3.23
N GLY A 139 -18.85 -5.62 2.74
CA GLY A 139 -20.11 -6.04 2.11
C GLY A 139 -20.22 -5.78 0.61
N ASP A 140 -19.22 -5.18 -0.05
CA ASP A 140 -19.21 -4.97 -1.49
C ASP A 140 -18.05 -5.73 -2.16
N THR A 141 -18.34 -6.37 -3.30
CA THR A 141 -17.38 -7.14 -4.12
C THR A 141 -17.28 -6.64 -5.55
N THR A 142 -17.89 -5.51 -5.86
CA THR A 142 -17.83 -4.85 -7.17
C THR A 142 -16.51 -4.09 -7.33
N SER A 143 -16.38 -3.30 -8.40
CA SER A 143 -15.24 -2.39 -8.57
C SER A 143 -15.20 -1.25 -7.54
N HIS A 144 -16.23 -1.11 -6.70
CA HIS A 144 -16.27 -0.24 -5.53
C HIS A 144 -15.96 -0.99 -4.23
N GLY A 145 -15.83 -2.31 -4.27
CA GLY A 145 -15.79 -3.15 -3.08
C GLY A 145 -14.39 -3.39 -2.53
N MET A 146 -14.35 -4.22 -1.52
CA MET A 146 -13.15 -4.60 -0.77
C MET A 146 -12.00 -5.03 -1.68
N ALA A 147 -10.82 -4.44 -1.49
CA ALA A 147 -9.59 -4.70 -2.27
C ALA A 147 -9.70 -4.38 -3.78
N ALA A 148 -10.71 -3.65 -4.22
CA ALA A 148 -10.78 -3.16 -5.59
C ALA A 148 -9.71 -2.07 -5.83
N VAL A 149 -9.14 -2.05 -7.03
CA VAL A 149 -8.64 -0.81 -7.61
C VAL A 149 -9.88 -0.03 -8.02
N ILE A 150 -10.20 1.02 -7.27
CA ILE A 150 -11.50 1.68 -7.31
C ILE A 150 -11.95 2.01 -8.73
N ASN A 151 -13.19 1.65 -9.08
CA ASN A 151 -13.82 1.86 -10.38
C ASN A 151 -13.13 1.23 -11.60
N GLU A 152 -12.01 0.52 -11.40
CA GLU A 152 -11.28 -0.13 -12.51
C GLU A 152 -11.30 -1.65 -12.43
N SER A 153 -11.07 -2.20 -11.24
CA SER A 153 -10.89 -3.64 -11.11
C SER A 153 -11.37 -4.15 -9.76
N PRO A 154 -12.45 -4.94 -9.73
CA PRO A 154 -12.84 -5.64 -8.51
C PRO A 154 -11.77 -6.65 -8.10
N SER A 155 -11.72 -6.99 -6.81
CA SER A 155 -10.94 -8.12 -6.34
C SER A 155 -11.52 -9.43 -6.91
N PRO A 156 -10.73 -10.28 -7.57
CA PRO A 156 -11.23 -11.55 -8.11
C PRO A 156 -11.59 -12.58 -7.04
N TYR A 157 -11.14 -12.34 -5.78
CA TYR A 157 -11.39 -13.20 -4.64
C TYR A 157 -11.77 -12.38 -3.41
N TYR A 158 -12.81 -12.80 -2.73
CA TYR A 158 -13.18 -12.20 -1.44
C TYR A 158 -12.32 -12.82 -0.33
N ALA A 159 -11.11 -12.29 -0.16
CA ALA A 159 -10.14 -12.79 0.82
C ALA A 159 -10.30 -12.16 2.21
N TYR A 160 -11.42 -11.51 2.47
CA TYR A 160 -11.76 -10.82 3.71
C TYR A 160 -11.94 -11.78 4.88
N ASN A 161 -11.27 -11.52 6.00
CA ASN A 161 -11.35 -12.34 7.22
C ASN A 161 -12.66 -12.12 8.00
N GLY A 162 -13.44 -11.10 7.66
CA GLY A 162 -14.71 -10.75 8.30
C GLY A 162 -14.61 -9.61 9.32
N LEU A 163 -15.77 -9.18 9.79
CA LEU A 163 -15.89 -8.12 10.80
C LEU A 163 -15.15 -8.48 12.09
N GLY A 164 -14.57 -7.47 12.73
CA GLY A 164 -13.84 -7.62 13.99
C GLY A 164 -12.53 -8.39 13.87
N LYS A 165 -12.08 -8.71 12.67
CA LYS A 165 -10.83 -9.43 12.41
C LYS A 165 -9.84 -8.56 11.64
N TRP A 166 -8.57 -8.71 11.94
CA TRP A 166 -7.49 -8.04 11.21
C TRP A 166 -7.38 -8.58 9.81
N ASN A 167 -7.17 -7.68 8.88
CA ASN A 167 -6.92 -7.90 7.47
C ASN A 167 -5.63 -7.18 7.09
N ALA A 168 -4.98 -7.62 6.01
CA ALA A 168 -3.74 -7.01 5.54
C ALA A 168 -3.77 -6.81 4.02
N TYR A 169 -3.32 -5.64 3.60
CA TYR A 169 -2.86 -5.38 2.24
C TYR A 169 -1.35 -5.34 2.20
N ASP A 170 -0.76 -6.17 1.34
CA ASP A 170 0.64 -6.10 0.94
C ASP A 170 0.67 -5.66 -0.52
N ILE A 171 1.21 -4.49 -0.77
CA ILE A 171 1.10 -3.79 -2.05
C ILE A 171 2.50 -3.54 -2.59
N THR A 172 2.74 -3.90 -3.86
CA THR A 172 3.85 -3.35 -4.63
C THR A 172 3.30 -2.38 -5.65
N PHE A 173 3.70 -1.13 -5.54
CA PHE A 173 3.23 -0.02 -6.38
C PHE A 173 4.39 0.59 -7.16
N ARG A 174 4.15 0.86 -8.44
CA ARG A 174 5.02 1.63 -9.32
C ARG A 174 4.25 2.79 -9.93
N ALA A 175 4.73 4.01 -9.74
CA ALA A 175 4.12 5.19 -10.33
C ALA A 175 4.18 5.16 -11.87
N ALA A 176 3.30 5.89 -12.52
CA ALA A 176 3.32 6.10 -13.96
C ALA A 176 4.69 6.66 -14.41
N ARG A 177 5.03 6.46 -15.67
CA ARG A 177 6.25 7.00 -16.26
C ARG A 177 5.91 7.95 -17.39
N PHE A 178 6.69 9.03 -17.46
CA PHE A 178 6.54 10.09 -18.45
C PHE A 178 7.85 10.31 -19.22
N SER A 179 7.73 10.65 -20.48
CA SER A 179 8.82 11.07 -21.34
C SER A 179 8.33 12.20 -22.25
N GLY A 180 9.04 13.32 -22.29
CA GLY A 180 8.63 14.49 -23.07
C GLY A 180 7.22 15.01 -22.70
N GLY A 181 6.83 14.94 -21.44
CA GLY A 181 5.51 15.37 -20.95
C GLY A 181 4.36 14.42 -21.29
N LYS A 182 4.61 13.25 -21.92
CA LYS A 182 3.60 12.25 -22.24
C LYS A 182 3.76 11.03 -21.35
N ARG A 183 2.65 10.45 -20.90
CA ARG A 183 2.63 9.19 -20.17
C ARG A 183 3.05 8.05 -21.13
N VAL A 184 4.16 7.40 -20.82
CA VAL A 184 4.69 6.25 -21.57
C VAL A 184 4.36 4.91 -20.95
N GLU A 185 4.13 4.87 -19.62
CA GLU A 185 3.67 3.69 -18.90
C GLU A 185 2.64 4.09 -17.82
N PRO A 186 1.58 3.30 -17.61
CA PRO A 186 0.63 3.54 -16.52
C PRO A 186 1.27 3.28 -15.16
N ALA A 187 0.63 3.73 -14.09
CA ALA A 187 0.92 3.23 -12.75
C ALA A 187 0.52 1.75 -12.68
N MET A 188 1.28 0.96 -11.92
CA MET A 188 1.11 -0.49 -11.82
C MET A 188 1.01 -0.91 -10.36
N VAL A 189 0.16 -1.89 -10.08
CA VAL A 189 -0.01 -2.45 -8.74
C VAL A 189 -0.08 -3.97 -8.75
N THR A 190 0.61 -4.60 -7.81
CA THR A 190 0.35 -5.97 -7.36
C THR A 190 -0.11 -5.90 -5.91
N LEU A 191 -1.23 -6.55 -5.60
CA LEU A 191 -1.85 -6.57 -4.29
C LEU A 191 -2.04 -8.01 -3.79
N TYR A 192 -1.54 -8.27 -2.59
CA TYR A 192 -1.95 -9.42 -1.80
C TYR A 192 -2.95 -8.96 -0.75
N PHE A 193 -4.08 -9.65 -0.67
CA PHE A 193 -5.10 -9.46 0.36
C PHE A 193 -5.14 -10.70 1.26
N ASN A 194 -4.76 -10.53 2.53
CA ASN A 194 -4.63 -11.63 3.49
C ASN A 194 -3.79 -12.81 2.96
N GLY A 195 -2.68 -12.49 2.30
CA GLY A 195 -1.76 -13.48 1.72
C GLY A 195 -2.19 -14.06 0.37
N LYS A 196 -3.39 -13.74 -0.13
CA LYS A 196 -3.85 -14.12 -1.47
C LYS A 196 -3.56 -13.02 -2.48
N LYS A 197 -2.89 -13.34 -3.57
CA LYS A 197 -2.60 -12.42 -4.66
C LYS A 197 -3.89 -12.14 -5.44
N VAL A 198 -4.44 -10.93 -5.29
CA VAL A 198 -5.72 -10.52 -5.90
C VAL A 198 -5.54 -9.63 -7.12
N HIS A 199 -4.50 -8.84 -7.19
CA HIS A 199 -4.10 -8.10 -8.38
C HIS A 199 -2.65 -8.40 -8.71
N VAL A 200 -2.35 -8.58 -10.01
CA VAL A 200 -1.00 -8.88 -10.51
C VAL A 200 -0.69 -7.95 -11.66
N ASN A 201 0.36 -7.14 -11.51
CA ASN A 201 0.78 -6.18 -12.55
C ASN A 201 -0.42 -5.43 -13.14
N ARG A 202 -1.34 -5.01 -12.25
CA ARG A 202 -2.57 -4.35 -12.70
C ARG A 202 -2.25 -2.91 -13.07
N PRO A 203 -2.47 -2.49 -14.33
CA PRO A 203 -2.34 -1.09 -14.72
C PRO A 203 -3.48 -0.27 -14.13
N ILE A 204 -3.17 0.95 -13.66
CA ILE A 204 -4.15 1.93 -13.20
C ILE A 204 -4.23 3.01 -14.27
N GLN A 205 -5.42 3.24 -14.80
CA GLN A 205 -5.61 4.08 -15.98
C GLN A 205 -5.85 5.54 -15.66
N GLN A 206 -6.49 5.83 -14.52
CA GLN A 206 -6.86 7.19 -14.16
C GLN A 206 -7.00 7.39 -12.66
N VAL A 207 -7.04 8.66 -12.25
CA VAL A 207 -7.43 9.07 -10.89
C VAL A 207 -8.96 9.20 -10.86
N TRP A 208 -9.60 8.47 -9.96
CA TRP A 208 -11.04 8.48 -9.83
C TRP A 208 -11.50 9.55 -8.84
N GLY A 209 -12.76 9.98 -8.99
CA GLY A 209 -13.38 11.01 -8.19
C GLY A 209 -13.36 10.82 -6.68
N GLY A 210 -14.40 11.21 -6.00
CA GLY A 210 -14.44 11.21 -4.54
C GLY A 210 -13.55 12.32 -3.95
N PRO A 211 -12.74 12.03 -2.93
CA PRO A 211 -11.90 13.02 -2.27
C PRO A 211 -10.91 13.70 -3.21
N ASN A 212 -10.39 12.99 -4.21
CA ASN A 212 -9.41 13.53 -5.17
C ASN A 212 -10.03 14.39 -6.27
N SER A 213 -11.34 14.38 -6.40
CA SER A 213 -12.06 15.18 -7.40
C SER A 213 -11.80 16.66 -7.19
N GLY A 214 -11.37 17.33 -8.23
CA GLY A 214 -11.04 18.77 -8.20
C GLY A 214 -9.60 19.08 -7.79
N ILE A 215 -8.80 18.09 -7.34
CA ILE A 215 -7.36 18.25 -7.13
C ILE A 215 -6.60 17.50 -8.21
N ASP A 216 -6.82 16.19 -8.28
CA ASP A 216 -6.09 15.30 -9.17
C ASP A 216 -6.80 15.09 -10.51
N GLY A 217 -7.86 15.82 -10.76
CA GLY A 217 -8.65 15.73 -11.98
C GLY A 217 -9.71 14.64 -11.97
N GLY A 218 -9.80 13.86 -10.92
CA GLY A 218 -10.83 12.84 -10.74
C GLY A 218 -10.91 11.86 -11.90
N ASN A 219 -12.13 11.58 -12.35
CA ASN A 219 -12.45 10.59 -13.37
C ASN A 219 -12.56 11.15 -14.80
N ASP A 220 -11.71 12.07 -15.16
CA ASP A 220 -11.69 12.74 -16.47
C ASP A 220 -10.75 12.09 -17.50
N GLY A 221 -10.48 10.81 -17.37
CA GLY A 221 -9.69 10.06 -18.34
C GLY A 221 -8.19 10.14 -18.16
N GLY A 222 -7.70 10.37 -16.96
CA GLY A 222 -6.29 10.28 -16.62
C GLY A 222 -5.60 11.58 -16.27
N LYS A 223 -6.33 12.65 -16.19
CA LYS A 223 -5.88 13.91 -15.63
C LYS A 223 -5.48 13.71 -14.17
N GLY A 224 -4.45 14.42 -13.71
CA GLY A 224 -3.90 14.24 -12.38
C GLY A 224 -2.92 13.06 -12.22
N ILE A 225 -2.79 12.19 -13.22
CA ILE A 225 -1.76 11.15 -13.21
C ILE A 225 -0.37 11.79 -13.37
N THR A 226 0.56 11.39 -12.52
CA THR A 226 1.92 11.93 -12.50
C THR A 226 2.94 10.86 -12.09
N ASP A 227 4.22 11.12 -12.36
CA ASP A 227 5.33 10.35 -11.78
C ASP A 227 5.99 11.07 -10.59
N THR A 228 5.45 12.20 -10.17
CA THR A 228 5.88 12.90 -8.95
C THR A 228 5.57 12.05 -7.73
N PRO A 229 6.50 11.91 -6.77
CA PRO A 229 6.22 11.22 -5.52
C PRO A 229 4.96 11.75 -4.82
N GLY A 230 4.28 10.90 -4.07
CA GLY A 230 3.13 11.26 -3.25
C GLY A 230 3.04 10.38 -2.00
N GLY A 231 2.31 10.83 -1.00
CA GLY A 231 2.17 10.12 0.27
C GLY A 231 1.25 8.90 0.18
N LEU A 232 1.32 8.05 1.18
CA LEU A 232 0.27 7.08 1.49
C LEU A 232 -0.84 7.84 2.22
N LYS A 233 -2.06 7.83 1.66
CA LYS A 233 -3.22 8.48 2.29
C LYS A 233 -4.19 7.43 2.81
N LEU A 234 -4.77 7.69 3.97
CA LEU A 234 -5.85 6.90 4.56
C LEU A 234 -7.11 7.76 4.64
N GLN A 235 -8.22 7.17 4.21
CA GLN A 235 -9.49 7.87 4.13
C GLN A 235 -10.28 7.77 5.44
N ALA A 236 -10.98 8.86 5.77
CA ALA A 236 -11.98 8.93 6.82
C ALA A 236 -13.36 9.20 6.20
N GLU A 237 -14.26 8.26 6.35
CA GLU A 237 -15.63 8.32 5.80
C GLU A 237 -16.70 8.33 6.90
N GLY A 238 -16.32 8.71 8.14
CA GLY A 238 -17.22 8.72 9.29
C GLY A 238 -17.49 7.34 9.89
N HIS A 239 -16.69 6.34 9.55
CA HIS A 239 -16.75 4.97 10.05
C HIS A 239 -15.57 4.66 10.98
N ASN A 240 -15.77 3.72 11.91
CA ASN A 240 -14.73 3.24 12.83
C ASN A 240 -13.88 2.16 12.15
N VAL A 241 -13.05 2.49 11.18
CA VAL A 241 -12.06 1.56 10.65
C VAL A 241 -10.78 1.71 11.46
N LEU A 242 -10.19 0.58 11.87
CA LEU A 242 -8.97 0.57 12.67
C LEU A 242 -7.77 0.22 11.81
N TYR A 243 -6.64 0.86 12.08
CA TYR A 243 -5.36 0.61 11.40
C TYR A 243 -4.25 0.30 12.38
N ARG A 244 -3.32 -0.58 11.97
CA ARG A 244 -2.07 -0.87 12.69
C ARG A 244 -0.99 -1.37 11.73
N ASN A 245 0.21 -1.60 12.23
CA ASN A 245 1.32 -2.24 11.52
C ASN A 245 1.48 -1.69 10.08
N ILE A 246 1.73 -0.38 9.99
CA ILE A 246 1.92 0.31 8.71
C ILE A 246 3.40 0.51 8.48
N TRP A 247 3.93 -0.07 7.40
CA TRP A 247 5.30 0.19 6.97
C TRP A 247 5.41 0.32 5.45
N ILE A 248 6.42 1.06 5.02
CA ILE A 248 6.68 1.34 3.62
C ILE A 248 8.17 1.12 3.34
N LYS A 249 8.47 0.34 2.30
CA LYS A 249 9.81 0.16 1.76
C LYS A 249 9.89 0.87 0.41
N PRO A 250 10.64 1.98 0.29
CA PRO A 250 10.86 2.62 -0.99
C PRO A 250 11.54 1.65 -1.97
N LEU A 251 11.13 1.70 -3.22
CA LEU A 251 11.66 0.91 -4.32
C LEU A 251 12.13 1.83 -5.45
N ASP A 252 12.90 1.27 -6.38
CA ASP A 252 13.27 1.90 -7.65
C ASP A 252 13.05 0.89 -8.77
N LEU A 253 11.79 0.79 -9.22
CA LEU A 253 11.35 -0.20 -10.19
C LEU A 253 11.65 0.28 -11.62
N LYS A 254 12.68 -0.27 -12.25
CA LYS A 254 13.08 0.07 -13.61
C LYS A 254 12.12 -0.47 -14.68
N LYS A 255 11.39 -1.54 -14.37
CA LYS A 255 10.40 -2.18 -15.25
C LYS A 255 9.00 -2.03 -14.67
N ALA A 256 7.98 -2.21 -15.52
CA ALA A 256 6.58 -2.19 -15.12
C ALA A 256 6.14 -3.44 -14.31
N ASP A 257 7.05 -4.39 -14.09
CA ASP A 257 6.78 -5.58 -13.28
C ASP A 257 6.77 -5.22 -11.79
N THR A 258 5.62 -5.39 -11.15
CA THR A 258 5.41 -5.21 -9.71
C THR A 258 5.24 -6.55 -8.97
N ASP A 259 5.29 -7.67 -9.68
CA ASP A 259 5.14 -9.02 -9.14
C ASP A 259 6.49 -9.75 -9.08
N PHE A 260 7.19 -9.61 -7.98
CA PHE A 260 8.52 -10.22 -7.77
C PHE A 260 8.69 -10.81 -6.36
#